data_290ba2b26a0fe712c51ec0dd8019631a
#
_entry.id   290ba2b26a0fe712c51ec0dd8019631a
#
_cell.length_a   1.000
_cell.length_b   1.000
_cell.length_c   1.000
_cell.angle_alpha   90.00
_cell.angle_beta   90.00
_cell.angle_gamma   90.00
#
_symmetry.space_group_name_H-M   'P 1'
#
loop_
_entity.id
_entity.type
_entity.pdbx_description
1 polymer ?
#
loop_
_entity_poly.entity_id
_entity_poly.type
_entity_poly.pdbx_seq_one_letter_code
_entity_poly.pdbx_strand_id
1 'polypeptide(L)'
;MKYMLLTYLDEQKWLALSAEQQREEMEKCQPHVDWLVSSGKLLGGAPLHPASTATTVRAHGGKRIVTDGPFAETREQLGGYTLIEAKDLDEAIDIAAGYLGDESLASIEVRPILDLADLPGAERMAHQVQAV
;
A
#
# COMPACT_ATOMS: atom_id res chain seq x y z
N MET A 1 -5.78 10.31 12.90
CA MET A 1 -5.33 10.63 11.53
C MET A 1 -5.24 9.36 10.71
N LYS A 2 -5.47 9.48 9.43
CA LYS A 2 -5.39 8.35 8.50
C LYS A 2 -4.06 8.35 7.77
N TYR A 3 -3.48 7.17 7.63
CA TYR A 3 -2.22 6.96 6.91
C TYR A 3 -2.39 5.83 5.91
N MET A 4 -1.66 5.92 4.82
CA MET A 4 -1.50 4.82 3.88
C MET A 4 -0.11 4.23 4.07
N LEU A 5 -0.06 2.92 4.21
CA LEU A 5 1.17 2.14 4.21
C LEU A 5 1.32 1.55 2.82
N LEU A 6 2.37 1.94 2.12
CA LEU A 6 2.68 1.45 0.77
C LEU A 6 3.79 0.42 0.89
N THR A 7 3.49 -0.82 0.55
CA THR A 7 4.44 -1.93 0.69
C THR A 7 5.16 -2.18 -0.62
N TYR A 8 6.48 -2.06 -0.59
CA TYR A 8 7.37 -2.30 -1.73
C TYR A 8 8.21 -3.54 -1.46
N LEU A 9 8.44 -4.33 -2.48
CA LEU A 9 9.29 -5.51 -2.38
C LEU A 9 9.97 -5.81 -3.72
N ASP A 10 11.09 -6.53 -3.66
CA ASP A 10 11.70 -7.12 -4.85
C ASP A 10 10.85 -8.34 -5.24
N GLU A 11 10.02 -8.18 -6.27
CA GLU A 11 9.11 -9.23 -6.73
C GLU A 11 9.84 -10.51 -7.16
N GLN A 12 11.04 -10.39 -7.72
CA GLN A 12 11.81 -11.56 -8.14
C GLN A 12 12.19 -12.42 -6.94
N LYS A 13 12.58 -11.79 -5.83
CA LYS A 13 12.88 -12.51 -4.60
C LYS A 13 11.65 -13.18 -4.02
N TRP A 14 10.52 -12.48 -4.02
CA TRP A 14 9.25 -13.03 -3.55
C TRP A 14 8.80 -14.23 -4.39
N LEU A 15 8.83 -14.09 -5.72
CA LEU A 15 8.43 -15.14 -6.64
C LEU A 15 9.38 -16.34 -6.64
N ALA A 16 10.63 -16.16 -6.21
CA ALA A 16 11.60 -17.24 -6.05
C ALA A 16 11.34 -18.11 -4.81
N LEU A 17 10.51 -17.62 -3.86
CA LEU A 17 10.11 -18.41 -2.69
C LEU A 17 9.12 -19.50 -3.11
N SER A 18 9.20 -20.66 -2.44
CA SER A 18 8.18 -21.70 -2.58
C SER A 18 6.83 -21.21 -2.01
N ALA A 19 5.74 -21.86 -2.40
CA ALA A 19 4.42 -21.56 -1.85
C ALA A 19 4.41 -21.69 -0.33
N GLU A 20 5.12 -22.67 0.23
CA GLU A 20 5.24 -22.85 1.67
C GLU A 20 6.00 -21.72 2.33
N GLN A 21 7.12 -21.27 1.74
CA GLN A 21 7.87 -20.12 2.25
C GLN A 21 7.06 -18.83 2.19
N GLN A 22 6.30 -18.61 1.11
CA GLN A 22 5.39 -17.48 1.02
C GLN A 22 4.32 -17.52 2.11
N ARG A 23 3.77 -18.71 2.37
CA ARG A 23 2.79 -18.91 3.44
C ARG A 23 3.38 -18.57 4.80
N GLU A 24 4.59 -19.02 5.09
CA GLU A 24 5.29 -18.73 6.34
C GLU A 24 5.48 -17.22 6.54
N GLU A 25 5.87 -16.50 5.48
CA GLU A 25 6.02 -15.04 5.54
C GLU A 25 4.69 -14.34 5.85
N MET A 26 3.60 -14.79 5.24
CA MET A 26 2.28 -14.22 5.48
C MET A 26 1.76 -14.55 6.88
N GLU A 27 2.01 -15.76 7.36
CA GLU A 27 1.59 -16.20 8.71
C GLU A 27 2.29 -15.40 9.83
N LYS A 28 3.52 -14.95 9.60
CA LYS A 28 4.22 -14.08 10.55
C LYS A 28 3.50 -12.75 10.80
N CYS A 29 2.79 -12.24 9.79
CA CYS A 29 2.06 -10.99 9.89
C CYS A 29 0.68 -11.15 10.54
N GLN A 30 0.14 -12.36 10.61
CA GLN A 30 -1.24 -12.59 11.04
C GLN A 30 -1.56 -12.06 12.44
N PRO A 31 -0.72 -12.27 13.46
CA PRO A 31 -1.00 -11.73 14.80
C PRO A 31 -1.09 -10.20 14.81
N HIS A 32 -0.26 -9.54 14.01
CA HIS A 32 -0.27 -8.08 13.88
C HIS A 32 -1.55 -7.58 13.21
N VAL A 33 -1.99 -8.25 12.15
CA VAL A 33 -3.26 -7.95 11.48
C VAL A 33 -4.43 -8.17 12.43
N ASP A 34 -4.45 -9.26 13.18
CA ASP A 34 -5.49 -9.54 14.16
C ASP A 34 -5.59 -8.43 15.22
N TRP A 35 -4.44 -7.94 15.71
CA TRP A 35 -4.40 -6.82 16.64
C TRP A 35 -4.94 -5.54 16.01
N LEU A 36 -4.55 -5.22 14.78
CA LEU A 36 -5.04 -4.03 14.07
C LEU A 36 -6.56 -4.08 13.87
N VAL A 37 -7.09 -5.24 13.52
CA VAL A 37 -8.53 -5.43 13.36
C VAL A 37 -9.25 -5.24 14.69
N SER A 38 -8.79 -5.91 15.74
CA SER A 38 -9.43 -5.86 17.06
C SER A 38 -9.37 -4.48 17.70
N SER A 39 -8.33 -3.70 17.40
CA SER A 39 -8.17 -2.33 17.91
C SER A 39 -8.84 -1.26 17.04
N GLY A 40 -9.48 -1.65 15.94
CA GLY A 40 -10.15 -0.73 15.02
C GLY A 40 -9.20 0.15 14.20
N LYS A 41 -7.93 -0.20 14.14
CA LYS A 41 -6.91 0.60 13.45
C LYS A 41 -6.77 0.26 11.97
N LEU A 42 -7.21 -0.91 11.54
CA LEU A 42 -7.17 -1.31 10.14
C LEU A 42 -8.44 -0.84 9.43
N LEU A 43 -8.28 0.05 8.45
CA LEU A 43 -9.40 0.61 7.69
C LEU A 43 -9.62 -0.11 6.35
N GLY A 44 -8.59 -0.68 5.78
CA GLY A 44 -8.67 -1.38 4.50
C GLY A 44 -7.30 -1.65 3.92
N GLY A 45 -7.28 -2.20 2.74
CA GLY A 45 -6.04 -2.50 2.02
C GLY A 45 -6.21 -3.67 1.08
N ALA A 46 -5.22 -3.89 0.25
CA ALA A 46 -5.19 -5.02 -0.67
C ALA A 46 -3.76 -5.30 -1.14
N PRO A 47 -3.41 -6.56 -1.39
CA PRO A 47 -2.24 -6.89 -2.17
C PRO A 47 -2.51 -6.61 -3.65
N LEU A 48 -1.45 -6.39 -4.42
CA LEU A 48 -1.52 -6.17 -5.85
C LEU A 48 -0.89 -7.36 -6.59
N HIS A 49 -1.37 -7.61 -7.81
CA HIS A 49 -0.68 -8.50 -8.74
C HIS A 49 0.69 -7.93 -9.11
N PRO A 50 1.61 -8.76 -9.63
CA PRO A 50 2.95 -8.28 -9.99
C PRO A 50 2.94 -7.10 -10.95
N ALA A 51 3.99 -6.28 -10.90
CA ALA A 51 4.13 -5.08 -11.74
C ALA A 51 4.05 -5.39 -13.23
N SER A 52 4.42 -6.61 -13.65
CA SER A 52 4.26 -7.06 -15.04
C SER A 52 2.81 -7.05 -15.53
N THR A 53 1.83 -7.09 -14.64
CA THR A 53 0.41 -7.03 -14.98
C THR A 53 -0.12 -5.60 -15.06
N ALA A 54 0.70 -4.61 -14.71
CA ALA A 54 0.30 -3.21 -14.69
C ALA A 54 0.05 -2.67 -16.10
N THR A 55 -0.83 -1.69 -16.18
CA THR A 55 -1.05 -0.88 -17.37
C THR A 55 -0.97 0.57 -16.96
N THR A 56 -0.20 1.36 -17.68
CA THR A 56 -0.04 2.79 -17.40
C THR A 56 -0.75 3.62 -18.44
N VAL A 57 -1.55 4.59 -18.00
CA VAL A 57 -2.29 5.50 -18.87
C VAL A 57 -1.76 6.91 -18.68
N ARG A 58 -1.39 7.54 -19.80
CA ARG A 58 -0.97 8.95 -19.83
C ARG A 58 -1.81 9.70 -20.87
N ALA A 59 -1.85 11.01 -20.74
CA ALA A 59 -2.47 11.87 -21.73
C ALA A 59 -1.46 12.94 -22.14
N HIS A 60 -1.27 13.14 -23.45
CA HIS A 60 -0.37 14.15 -23.97
C HIS A 60 -0.89 14.64 -25.33
N GLY A 61 -0.91 15.96 -25.53
CA GLY A 61 -1.34 16.56 -26.78
C GLY A 61 -2.76 16.15 -27.21
N GLY A 62 -3.68 15.98 -26.25
CA GLY A 62 -5.04 15.54 -26.50
C GLY A 62 -5.18 14.04 -26.79
N LYS A 63 -4.11 13.27 -26.65
CA LYS A 63 -4.10 11.83 -26.93
C LYS A 63 -3.92 11.02 -25.64
N ARG A 64 -4.64 9.91 -25.56
CA ARG A 64 -4.48 8.91 -24.54
C ARG A 64 -3.37 7.94 -24.97
N ILE A 65 -2.39 7.75 -24.09
CA ILE A 65 -1.27 6.82 -24.29
C ILE A 65 -1.40 5.70 -23.27
N VAL A 66 -1.53 4.48 -23.74
CA VAL A 66 -1.63 3.28 -22.90
C VAL A 66 -0.39 2.43 -23.10
N THR A 67 0.30 2.12 -22.01
CA THR A 67 1.55 1.34 -22.04
C THR A 67 1.43 0.16 -21.09
N ASP A 68 1.87 -1.01 -21.53
CA ASP A 68 1.98 -2.18 -20.67
C ASP A 68 3.13 -1.98 -19.67
N GLY A 69 2.89 -2.39 -18.43
CA GLY A 69 3.86 -2.27 -17.36
C GLY A 69 3.64 -1.06 -16.46
N PRO A 70 4.40 -0.94 -15.37
CA PRO A 70 4.31 0.17 -14.43
C PRO A 70 4.84 1.45 -15.08
N PHE A 71 4.44 2.61 -14.49
CA PHE A 71 4.89 3.91 -15.02
C PHE A 71 6.40 4.11 -14.95
N ALA A 72 7.09 3.39 -14.08
CA ALA A 72 8.54 3.38 -13.94
C ALA A 72 9.01 2.00 -13.53
N GLU A 73 10.17 1.60 -14.06
CA GLU A 73 10.84 0.40 -13.62
C GLU A 73 11.64 0.72 -12.36
N THR A 74 11.44 -0.09 -11.31
CA THR A 74 12.10 0.07 -10.03
C THR A 74 12.67 -1.26 -9.57
N ARG A 75 13.66 -1.21 -8.68
CA ARG A 75 14.25 -2.40 -8.08
C ARG A 75 13.26 -3.08 -7.13
N GLU A 76 12.49 -2.28 -6.38
CA GLU A 76 11.41 -2.73 -5.53
C GLU A 76 10.09 -2.23 -6.13
N GLN A 77 9.11 -3.10 -6.21
CA GLN A 77 7.82 -2.81 -6.80
C GLN A 77 6.75 -2.64 -5.74
N LEU A 78 5.78 -1.79 -6.00
CA LEU A 78 4.62 -1.66 -5.13
C LEU A 78 3.81 -2.96 -5.17
N GLY A 79 3.74 -3.64 -4.04
CA GLY A 79 3.08 -4.94 -3.91
C GLY A 79 1.75 -4.90 -3.17
N GLY A 80 1.41 -3.77 -2.56
CA GLY A 80 0.15 -3.63 -1.84
C GLY A 80 0.07 -2.34 -1.05
N TYR A 81 -1.08 -2.11 -0.46
CA TYR A 81 -1.32 -0.96 0.40
C TYR A 81 -2.20 -1.33 1.58
N THR A 82 -2.05 -0.58 2.67
CA THR A 82 -2.86 -0.72 3.87
C THR A 82 -3.28 0.67 4.35
N LEU A 83 -4.56 0.83 4.66
CA LEU A 83 -5.09 2.06 5.23
C LEU A 83 -5.29 1.86 6.73
N ILE A 84 -4.76 2.79 7.51
CA ILE A 84 -4.79 2.70 8.97
C ILE A 84 -5.26 4.01 9.60
N GLU A 85 -5.82 3.88 10.81
CA GLU A 85 -6.03 4.98 11.73
C GLU A 85 -4.91 4.96 12.77
N ALA A 86 -4.23 6.09 12.95
CA ALA A 86 -3.19 6.25 13.96
C ALA A 86 -3.29 7.66 14.55
N LYS A 87 -2.89 7.81 15.81
CA LYS A 87 -2.96 9.12 16.48
C LYS A 87 -1.95 10.11 15.93
N ASP A 88 -0.79 9.62 15.47
CA ASP A 88 0.32 10.43 14.96
C ASP A 88 1.26 9.57 14.10
N LEU A 89 2.29 10.21 13.55
CA LEU A 89 3.26 9.52 12.70
C LEU A 89 4.04 8.44 13.45
N ASP A 90 4.37 8.66 14.72
CA ASP A 90 5.11 7.67 15.51
C ASP A 90 4.33 6.37 15.66
N GLU A 91 3.03 6.47 15.94
CA GLU A 91 2.16 5.28 15.97
C GLU A 91 2.06 4.61 14.60
N ALA A 92 1.94 5.39 13.52
CA ALA A 92 1.91 4.85 12.17
C ALA A 92 3.20 4.11 11.82
N ILE A 93 4.36 4.63 12.25
CA ILE A 93 5.67 3.97 12.08
C ILE A 93 5.69 2.64 12.85
N ASP A 94 5.21 2.63 14.09
CA ASP A 94 5.15 1.41 14.90
C ASP A 94 4.26 0.34 14.24
N ILE A 95 3.14 0.76 13.68
CA ILE A 95 2.24 -0.14 12.94
C ILE A 95 2.94 -0.71 11.70
N ALA A 96 3.62 0.12 10.94
CA ALA A 96 4.38 -0.32 9.76
C ALA A 96 5.48 -1.32 10.16
N ALA A 97 6.22 -1.02 11.22
CA ALA A 97 7.29 -1.89 11.72
C ALA A 97 6.75 -3.26 12.15
N GLY A 98 5.54 -3.33 12.68
CA GLY A 98 4.89 -4.58 13.07
C GLY A 98 4.65 -5.54 11.91
N TYR A 99 4.48 -5.03 10.69
CA TYR A 99 4.39 -5.86 9.50
C TYR A 99 5.73 -6.44 9.07
N LEU A 100 6.82 -5.76 9.37
CA LEU A 100 8.15 -6.13 8.88
C LEU A 100 8.88 -7.11 9.82
N GLY A 101 8.62 -7.02 11.13
CA GLY A 101 9.38 -7.77 12.12
C GLY A 101 10.85 -7.36 12.13
N ASP A 102 11.72 -8.31 12.48
CA ASP A 102 13.16 -8.06 12.57
C ASP A 102 13.86 -8.12 11.21
N GLU A 103 13.29 -8.86 10.27
CA GLU A 103 13.84 -9.03 8.93
C GLU A 103 12.70 -9.25 7.93
N SER A 104 12.76 -8.54 6.81
CA SER A 104 11.71 -8.62 5.80
C SER A 104 12.26 -8.36 4.39
N LEU A 105 11.62 -8.96 3.38
CA LEU A 105 11.85 -8.65 1.98
C LEU A 105 11.19 -7.33 1.56
N ALA A 106 10.34 -6.76 2.42
CA ALA A 106 9.55 -5.58 2.12
C ALA A 106 10.09 -4.33 2.81
N SER A 107 9.80 -3.19 2.19
CA SER A 107 9.92 -1.86 2.79
C SER A 107 8.55 -1.21 2.77
N ILE A 108 8.23 -0.43 3.78
CA ILE A 108 6.92 0.25 3.87
C ILE A 108 7.13 1.76 3.92
N GLU A 109 6.52 2.45 2.96
CA GLU A 109 6.43 3.90 2.95
C GLU A 109 5.16 4.31 3.69
N VAL A 110 5.28 5.24 4.62
CA VAL A 110 4.17 5.75 5.44
C VAL A 110 3.80 7.13 4.94
N ARG A 111 2.56 7.32 4.47
CA ARG A 111 2.07 8.63 4.01
C ARG A 111 0.80 9.03 4.71
N PRO A 112 0.72 10.25 5.27
CA PRO A 112 -0.56 10.78 5.73
C PRO A 112 -1.51 10.97 4.57
N ILE A 113 -2.79 10.64 4.78
CA ILE A 113 -3.83 10.81 3.77
C ILE A 113 -4.34 12.24 3.84
N LEU A 114 -4.37 12.90 2.68
CA LEU A 114 -4.98 14.22 2.54
C LEU A 114 -6.49 14.08 2.41
N ASP A 115 -7.24 14.81 3.23
CA ASP A 115 -8.69 14.89 3.07
C ASP A 115 -9.01 15.69 1.79
N LEU A 116 -9.88 15.16 0.95
CA LEU A 116 -10.32 15.85 -0.26
C LEU A 116 -10.95 17.21 0.04
N ALA A 117 -11.60 17.35 1.21
CA ALA A 117 -12.17 18.63 1.64
C ALA A 117 -11.11 19.73 1.81
N ASP A 118 -9.86 19.35 2.06
CA ASP A 118 -8.73 20.29 2.20
C ASP A 118 -8.03 20.58 0.88
N LEU A 119 -8.42 19.90 -0.19
CA LEU A 119 -7.84 20.12 -1.52
C LEU A 119 -8.65 21.17 -2.27
N PRO A 120 -8.03 22.34 -2.63
CA PRO A 120 -8.75 23.40 -3.33
C PRO A 120 -9.37 22.89 -4.64
N GLY A 121 -10.66 23.17 -4.83
CA GLY A 121 -11.41 22.75 -6.01
C GLY A 121 -12.02 21.37 -5.95
N ALA A 122 -11.77 20.61 -4.88
CA ALA A 122 -12.29 19.26 -4.73
C ALA A 122 -13.49 19.15 -3.78
N GLU A 123 -14.09 20.27 -3.38
CA GLU A 123 -15.17 20.30 -2.38
C GLU A 123 -16.37 19.44 -2.81
N ARG A 124 -16.77 19.54 -4.07
CA ARG A 124 -17.86 18.72 -4.61
C ARG A 124 -17.49 17.24 -4.64
N MET A 125 -16.26 16.93 -5.06
CA MET A 125 -15.74 15.57 -5.11
C MET A 125 -15.71 14.94 -3.71
N ALA A 126 -15.36 15.71 -2.70
CA ALA A 126 -15.31 15.25 -1.31
C ALA A 126 -16.66 14.74 -0.81
N HIS A 127 -17.78 15.29 -1.31
CA HIS A 127 -19.13 14.82 -0.98
C HIS A 127 -19.53 13.56 -1.74
N GLN A 128 -18.87 13.26 -2.86
CA GLN A 128 -19.20 12.13 -3.73
C GLN A 128 -18.35 10.89 -3.42
N VAL A 129 -17.13 11.10 -2.92
CA VAL A 129 -16.19 10.03 -2.62
C VAL A 129 -16.26 9.71 -1.13
N GLN A 130 -16.64 8.49 -0.82
CA GLN A 130 -16.61 8.00 0.54
C GLN A 130 -15.15 7.70 0.92
N ALA A 131 -14.60 8.52 1.82
CA ALA A 131 -13.26 8.30 2.34
C ALA A 131 -13.23 7.05 3.24
N VAL A 132 -12.16 6.29 3.13
CA VAL A 132 -11.93 5.10 3.95
C VAL A 132 -11.52 5.50 5.36
#